data_dbb9c84dfedf10182acd9f635982b0b9
#
_entry.id   dbb9c84dfedf10182acd9f635982b0b9
#
_cell.length_a   1.000
_cell.length_b   1.000
_cell.length_c   1.000
_cell.angle_alpha   90.00
_cell.angle_beta   90.00
_cell.angle_gamma   90.00
#
_symmetry.space_group_name_H-M   'P 1'
#
loop_
_entity.id
_entity.type
_entity.pdbx_description
1 polymer ?
#
loop_
_entity_poly.entity_id
_entity_poly.type
_entity_poly.pdbx_seq_one_letter_code
_entity_poly.pdbx_strand_id
1 'polypeptide(L)'
;MTDLMLDARTTALVVVDLQRGIVSRAVAPHASSDVIARSARVADALRGAGGRVVLVRVAYAADEGDRLHPPVDAAMPPGAPPPGWSDLVPELGPRDGDVVVTKHQWGAF
;
A
#
# COMPACT_ATOMS: atom_id res chain seq x y z
N MET A 1 2.56 18.37 -27.49
CA MET A 1 2.76 17.91 -26.09
C MET A 1 4.03 17.11 -26.02
N THR A 2 4.89 17.39 -25.07
CA THR A 2 6.11 16.63 -24.84
C THR A 2 5.76 15.39 -24.01
N ASP A 3 6.18 14.23 -24.44
CA ASP A 3 6.00 13.01 -23.64
C ASP A 3 6.81 13.09 -22.35
N LEU A 4 6.21 12.66 -21.28
CA LEU A 4 6.91 12.53 -20.00
C LEU A 4 7.83 11.31 -20.06
N MET A 5 9.13 11.56 -19.94
CA MET A 5 10.13 10.51 -19.88
C MET A 5 10.67 10.36 -18.47
N LEU A 6 10.65 9.15 -17.94
CA LEU A 6 11.22 8.83 -16.63
C LEU A 6 12.40 7.89 -16.80
N ASP A 7 13.51 8.20 -16.13
CA ASP A 7 14.61 7.25 -16.01
C ASP A 7 14.29 6.29 -14.87
N ALA A 8 14.04 5.03 -15.18
CA ALA A 8 13.68 4.01 -14.21
C ALA A 8 14.72 3.87 -13.09
N ARG A 9 16.00 4.04 -13.40
CA ARG A 9 17.10 3.90 -12.41
C ARG A 9 17.09 4.99 -11.34
N THR A 10 16.41 6.12 -11.61
CA THR A 10 16.28 7.24 -10.68
C THR A 10 14.83 7.43 -10.23
N THR A 11 13.97 6.46 -10.53
CA THR A 11 12.55 6.50 -10.22
C THR A 11 12.18 5.43 -9.20
N ALA A 12 11.32 5.79 -8.27
CA ALA A 12 10.71 4.84 -7.34
C ALA A 12 9.19 4.85 -7.50
N LEU A 13 8.60 3.66 -7.47
CA LEU A 13 7.15 3.50 -7.29
C LEU A 13 6.88 3.33 -5.81
N VAL A 14 6.06 4.19 -5.24
CA VAL A 14 5.59 4.07 -3.87
C VAL A 14 4.13 3.61 -3.91
N VAL A 15 3.88 2.40 -3.43
CA VAL A 15 2.55 1.81 -3.35
C VAL A 15 2.06 1.94 -1.92
N VAL A 16 0.93 2.61 -1.73
CA VAL A 16 0.44 2.97 -0.41
C VAL A 16 -0.84 2.19 -0.10
N ASP A 17 -0.80 1.43 0.98
CA ASP A 17 -1.96 0.77 1.60
C ASP A 17 -2.68 -0.26 0.72
N LEU A 18 -2.03 -0.85 -0.27
CA LEU A 18 -2.57 -2.00 -0.99
C LEU A 18 -2.33 -3.28 -0.19
N GLN A 19 -3.06 -3.40 0.89
CA GLN A 19 -3.03 -4.50 1.85
C GLN A 19 -4.41 -5.13 2.00
N ARG A 20 -4.47 -6.38 2.44
CA ARG A 20 -5.69 -7.19 2.43
C ARG A 20 -6.88 -6.52 3.09
N GLY A 21 -6.70 -5.95 4.26
CA GLY A 21 -7.80 -5.33 5.00
C GLY A 21 -8.37 -4.08 4.37
N ILE A 22 -7.62 -3.41 3.51
CA ILE A 22 -8.06 -2.19 2.81
C ILE A 22 -8.66 -2.54 1.45
N VAL A 23 -8.00 -3.39 0.67
CA VAL A 23 -8.47 -3.74 -0.68
C VAL A 23 -9.71 -4.64 -0.69
N SER A 24 -10.06 -5.25 0.44
CA SER A 24 -11.28 -6.06 0.58
C SER A 24 -12.56 -5.22 0.61
N ARG A 25 -12.44 -3.90 0.75
CA ARG A 25 -13.59 -3.01 0.77
C ARG A 25 -14.03 -2.67 -0.65
N ALA A 26 -15.33 -2.44 -0.81
CA ALA A 26 -15.84 -1.84 -2.04
C ALA A 26 -15.37 -0.38 -2.13
N VAL A 27 -14.70 -0.03 -3.19
CA VAL A 27 -14.14 1.31 -3.41
C VAL A 27 -14.51 1.85 -4.77
N ALA A 28 -14.44 3.15 -4.91
CA ALA A 28 -14.71 3.87 -6.17
C ALA A 28 -13.59 4.92 -6.37
N PRO A 29 -13.36 5.38 -7.60
CA PRO A 29 -14.06 5.06 -8.85
C PRO A 29 -13.61 3.75 -9.52
N HIS A 30 -12.49 3.17 -9.10
CA HIS A 30 -11.93 1.95 -9.68
C HIS A 30 -12.03 0.78 -8.69
N ALA A 31 -12.29 -0.41 -9.19
CA ALA A 31 -12.23 -1.62 -8.38
C ALA A 31 -10.81 -1.87 -7.86
N SER A 32 -10.70 -2.36 -6.62
CA SER A 32 -9.38 -2.67 -6.03
C SER A 32 -8.56 -3.64 -6.88
N SER A 33 -9.20 -4.63 -7.52
CA SER A 33 -8.53 -5.57 -8.41
C SER A 33 -7.84 -4.89 -9.59
N ASP A 34 -8.47 -3.87 -10.17
CA ASP A 34 -7.90 -3.10 -11.28
C ASP A 34 -6.70 -2.25 -10.82
N VAL A 35 -6.82 -1.63 -9.65
CA VAL A 35 -5.73 -0.85 -9.07
C VAL A 35 -4.54 -1.75 -8.76
N ILE A 36 -4.77 -2.91 -8.17
CA ILE A 36 -3.72 -3.89 -7.87
C ILE A 36 -3.03 -4.35 -9.15
N ALA A 37 -3.80 -4.73 -10.17
CA ALA A 37 -3.24 -5.21 -11.43
C ALA A 37 -2.38 -4.16 -12.13
N ARG A 38 -2.84 -2.91 -12.18
CA ARG A 38 -2.08 -1.79 -12.77
C ARG A 38 -0.82 -1.49 -11.96
N SER A 39 -0.93 -1.46 -10.65
CA SER A 39 0.21 -1.23 -9.76
C SER A 39 1.27 -2.32 -9.89
N ALA A 40 0.85 -3.58 -9.99
CA ALA A 40 1.75 -4.71 -10.21
C ALA A 40 2.49 -4.61 -11.54
N ARG A 41 1.81 -4.19 -12.61
CA ARG A 41 2.45 -3.99 -13.92
C ARG A 41 3.52 -2.89 -13.87
N VAL A 42 3.24 -1.77 -13.23
CA VAL A 42 4.21 -0.69 -13.07
C VAL A 42 5.37 -1.14 -12.20
N ALA A 43 5.10 -1.84 -11.10
CA ALA A 43 6.13 -2.37 -10.21
C ALA A 43 7.08 -3.32 -10.95
N ASP A 44 6.54 -4.26 -11.72
CA ASP A 44 7.34 -5.23 -12.47
C ASP A 44 8.18 -4.55 -13.55
N ALA A 45 7.61 -3.56 -14.24
CA ALA A 45 8.33 -2.79 -15.25
C ALA A 45 9.52 -2.02 -14.63
N LEU A 46 9.31 -1.37 -13.48
CA LEU A 46 10.37 -0.65 -12.78
C LEU A 46 11.45 -1.59 -12.27
N ARG A 47 11.08 -2.71 -11.64
CA ARG A 47 12.04 -3.71 -11.17
C ARG A 47 12.90 -4.22 -12.31
N GLY A 48 12.29 -4.54 -13.47
CA GLY A 48 13.01 -5.01 -14.64
C GLY A 48 13.94 -3.98 -15.25
N ALA A 49 13.68 -2.70 -15.05
CA ALA A 49 14.48 -1.59 -15.58
C ALA A 49 15.46 -0.98 -14.55
N GLY A 50 15.60 -1.59 -13.37
CA GLY A 50 16.52 -1.14 -12.33
C GLY A 50 15.97 -0.05 -11.41
N GLY A 51 14.66 0.21 -11.45
CA GLY A 51 13.99 1.12 -10.55
C GLY A 51 13.70 0.51 -9.17
N ARG A 52 13.15 1.32 -8.29
CA ARG A 52 12.82 0.92 -6.92
C ARG A 52 11.31 0.80 -6.71
N VAL A 53 10.92 -0.17 -5.90
CA VAL A 53 9.53 -0.32 -5.44
C VAL A 53 9.52 -0.22 -3.92
N VAL A 54 8.69 0.66 -3.41
CA VAL A 54 8.46 0.88 -1.98
C VAL A 54 7.02 0.51 -1.68
N LEU A 55 6.82 -0.46 -0.81
CA LEU A 55 5.50 -0.95 -0.41
C LEU A 55 5.21 -0.44 0.99
N VAL A 56 4.21 0.42 1.10
CA VAL A 56 3.79 1.01 2.38
C VAL A 56 2.53 0.31 2.86
N ARG A 57 2.55 -0.13 4.10
CA ARG A 57 1.38 -0.71 4.77
C ARG A 57 1.15 -0.05 6.12
N VAL A 58 -0.06 -0.15 6.65
CA VAL A 58 -0.39 0.26 8.00
C VAL A 58 -0.64 -0.98 8.87
N ALA A 59 -0.04 -1.00 10.05
CA ALA A 59 -0.25 -2.03 11.05
C ALA A 59 -0.23 -1.39 12.43
N TYR A 60 -1.06 -1.90 13.33
CA TYR A 60 -1.15 -1.39 14.69
C TYR A 60 -0.55 -2.39 15.67
N ALA A 61 -0.10 -1.90 16.84
CA ALA A 61 0.32 -2.76 17.93
C ALA A 61 -0.82 -3.68 18.38
N ALA A 62 -0.48 -4.84 18.94
CA ALA A 62 -1.45 -5.83 19.37
C ALA A 62 -2.44 -5.30 20.43
N ASP A 63 -1.99 -4.35 21.25
CA ASP A 63 -2.81 -3.65 22.25
C ASP A 63 -3.51 -2.41 21.68
N GLU A 64 -3.33 -2.12 20.40
CA GLU A 64 -3.82 -0.92 19.71
C GLU A 64 -3.35 0.41 20.34
N GLY A 65 -2.31 0.39 21.17
CA GLY A 65 -1.83 1.57 21.89
C GLY A 65 -1.28 2.68 21.00
N ASP A 66 -0.90 2.35 19.75
CA ASP A 66 -0.41 3.29 18.75
C ASP A 66 -1.50 3.75 17.77
N ARG A 67 -2.74 3.28 17.92
CA ARG A 67 -3.84 3.65 17.03
C ARG A 67 -4.44 5.00 17.40
N LEU A 68 -4.63 5.85 16.38
CA LEU A 68 -5.33 7.11 16.56
C LEU A 68 -6.83 6.89 16.73
N HIS A 69 -7.43 7.67 17.62
CA HIS A 69 -8.88 7.67 17.88
C HIS A 69 -9.46 9.07 17.63
N PRO A 70 -9.41 9.57 16.37
CA PRO A 70 -9.93 10.90 16.08
C PRO A 70 -11.45 10.93 16.14
N PRO A 71 -12.06 12.10 16.33
CA PRO A 71 -13.50 12.27 16.09
C PRO A 71 -13.82 11.94 14.63
N VAL A 72 -14.87 11.15 14.41
CA VAL A 72 -15.28 10.72 13.06
C VAL A 72 -16.79 10.80 12.91
N ASP A 73 -17.26 11.02 11.69
CA ASP A 73 -18.70 11.12 11.39
C ASP A 73 -19.40 9.75 11.42
N ALA A 74 -18.65 8.70 11.11
CA ALA A 74 -19.15 7.33 11.16
C ALA A 74 -18.31 6.51 12.13
N ALA A 75 -18.98 5.74 12.99
CA ALA A 75 -18.28 4.89 13.94
C ALA A 75 -17.40 3.87 13.23
N MET A 76 -16.17 3.74 13.70
CA MET A 76 -15.28 2.68 13.27
C MET A 76 -15.60 1.39 14.01
N PRO A 77 -15.46 0.22 13.36
CA PRO A 77 -15.63 -1.05 14.06
C PRO A 77 -14.71 -1.13 15.28
N PRO A 78 -15.22 -1.58 16.43
CA PRO A 78 -14.38 -1.74 17.63
C PRO A 78 -13.45 -2.94 17.51
N GLY A 79 -12.34 -2.89 18.24
CA GLY A 79 -11.39 -3.98 18.37
C GLY A 79 -10.27 -3.97 17.33
N ALA A 80 -9.33 -4.86 17.53
CA ALA A 80 -8.18 -5.01 16.66
C ALA A 80 -8.58 -5.52 15.26
N PRO A 81 -7.85 -5.11 14.21
CA PRO A 81 -8.06 -5.70 12.89
C PRO A 81 -7.84 -7.23 12.91
N PRO A 82 -8.55 -7.98 12.06
CA PRO A 82 -8.38 -9.43 12.01
C PRO A 82 -6.97 -9.84 11.55
N PRO A 83 -6.53 -11.07 11.84
CA PRO A 83 -5.26 -11.59 11.33
C PRO A 83 -5.15 -11.44 9.81
N GLY A 84 -3.97 -11.03 9.34
CA GLY A 84 -3.73 -10.81 7.92
C GLY A 84 -4.21 -9.47 7.38
N TRP A 85 -4.86 -8.65 8.18
CA TRP A 85 -5.37 -7.34 7.75
C TRP A 85 -4.27 -6.43 7.18
N SER A 86 -3.09 -6.48 7.77
CA SER A 86 -1.94 -5.66 7.38
C SER A 86 -1.09 -6.29 6.26
N ASP A 87 -1.41 -7.50 5.82
CA ASP A 87 -0.62 -8.18 4.81
C ASP A 87 -0.73 -7.47 3.47
N LEU A 88 0.41 -7.20 2.86
CA LEU A 88 0.46 -6.71 1.48
C LEU A 88 -0.17 -7.74 0.53
N VAL A 89 -0.85 -7.27 -0.50
CA VAL A 89 -1.41 -8.17 -1.51
C VAL A 89 -0.28 -8.89 -2.25
N PRO A 90 -0.36 -10.22 -2.44
CA PRO A 90 0.75 -11.00 -2.98
C PRO A 90 1.11 -10.64 -4.43
N GLU A 91 0.19 -10.07 -5.19
CA GLU A 91 0.42 -9.61 -6.56
C GLU A 91 1.48 -8.49 -6.64
N LEU A 92 1.64 -7.72 -5.55
CA LEU A 92 2.61 -6.64 -5.48
C LEU A 92 3.97 -7.06 -4.92
N GLY A 93 3.99 -8.01 -4.03
CA GLY A 93 5.22 -8.45 -3.38
C GLY A 93 5.12 -8.49 -1.86
N PRO A 94 6.25 -8.31 -1.14
CA PRO A 94 7.54 -7.80 -1.63
C PRO A 94 8.31 -8.79 -2.50
N ARG A 95 9.15 -8.25 -3.37
CA ARG A 95 10.17 -8.97 -4.16
C ARG A 95 11.56 -8.56 -3.69
N ASP A 96 12.58 -9.28 -4.13
CA ASP A 96 13.97 -8.95 -3.81
C ASP A 96 14.30 -7.51 -4.24
N GLY A 97 14.91 -6.75 -3.31
CA GLY A 97 15.25 -5.35 -3.53
C GLY A 97 14.15 -4.34 -3.24
N ASP A 98 12.92 -4.78 -2.98
CA ASP A 98 11.85 -3.89 -2.55
C ASP A 98 12.08 -3.38 -1.13
N VAL A 99 11.57 -2.18 -0.87
CA VAL A 99 11.54 -1.60 0.48
C VAL A 99 10.12 -1.73 1.03
N VAL A 100 9.98 -2.27 2.23
CA VAL A 100 8.69 -2.32 2.94
C VAL A 100 8.72 -1.33 4.09
N VAL A 101 7.73 -0.44 4.10
CA VAL A 101 7.53 0.54 5.17
C VAL A 101 6.25 0.19 5.91
N THR A 102 6.35 -0.08 7.19
CA THR A 102 5.19 -0.29 8.06
C THR A 102 4.97 0.96 8.89
N LYS A 103 3.85 1.64 8.65
CA LYS A 103 3.43 2.80 9.43
C LYS A 103 2.39 2.37 10.46
N HIS A 104 2.26 3.15 11.53
CA HIS A 104 1.34 2.88 12.63
C HIS A 104 0.21 3.90 12.69
N GLN A 105 0.22 4.87 11.80
CA GLN A 105 -0.76 5.94 11.69
C GLN A 105 -1.10 6.18 10.23
N TRP A 106 -1.94 7.17 9.96
CA TRP A 106 -2.35 7.48 8.59
C TRP A 106 -1.18 7.96 7.73
N GLY A 107 -0.30 8.79 8.29
CA GLY A 107 0.89 9.26 7.61
C GLY A 107 2.06 8.30 7.77
N ALA A 108 2.94 8.25 6.78
CA ALA A 108 4.15 7.44 6.81
C ALA A 108 5.36 8.17 7.41
N PHE A 109 5.19 9.43 7.76
CA PHE A 109 6.26 10.31 8.24
C PHE A 109 5.93 10.90 9.59
#